data_ad8948aeaf05f196b48537573b2f0363
#
_entry.id   ad8948aeaf05f196b48537573b2f0363
#
_cell.length_a   1.000
_cell.length_b   1.000
_cell.length_c   1.000
_cell.angle_alpha   90.00
_cell.angle_beta   90.00
_cell.angle_gamma   90.00
#
_symmetry.space_group_name_H-M   'P 1'
#
loop_
_entity.id
_entity.type
_entity.pdbx_description
1 polymer ?
#
loop_
_entity_poly.entity_id
_entity_poly.type
_entity_poly.pdbx_seq_one_letter_code
_entity_poly.pdbx_strand_id
1 'polypeptide(L)'
;YASSDLNGEVTVTSGIQYWTVPATGTYTITAIGATAGNTNEPTQTVGFPSQITGDFSLNQGDVVKILVGQRGWMTVNTSNYYAWGGGGGTFVTKNDNTILVIAGGTGSAHFLYSSSWIGPFDSQSASLTISGNAAPGNNNFGTNGGGGSTGKGGDAAGYSGNGTTGNNMRIKAISGMPNHSVPQSFLNGGAGDAFGGGFGGAGGNTSYWGGGGGGYSGGAGGISSPYYAGGGGSKNNGSNQTNILKGGASATDTNTTMSDGSVTITW
;
A
#
# COMPACT_ATOMS: atom_id res chain seq x y z
N TYR A 1 13.53 12.80 -13.48
CA TYR A 1 14.35 13.83 -12.80
C TYR A 1 15.18 14.72 -13.74
N ALA A 2 15.18 14.46 -15.05
CA ALA A 2 16.03 15.19 -16.02
C ALA A 2 15.88 16.74 -16.02
N SER A 3 14.76 17.25 -15.49
CA SER A 3 14.47 18.69 -15.39
C SER A 3 14.37 19.18 -13.94
N SER A 4 14.89 18.44 -12.98
CA SER A 4 14.88 18.79 -11.54
C SER A 4 16.28 18.84 -10.97
N ASP A 5 16.42 19.43 -9.78
CA ASP A 5 17.67 19.49 -9.02
C ASP A 5 18.20 18.10 -8.61
N LEU A 6 17.37 17.05 -8.78
CA LEU A 6 17.73 15.66 -8.53
C LEU A 6 18.32 14.94 -9.77
N ASN A 7 18.55 15.68 -10.87
CA ASN A 7 19.14 15.10 -12.07
C ASN A 7 20.59 14.66 -11.81
N GLY A 8 20.85 13.38 -11.99
CA GLY A 8 22.13 12.74 -11.67
C GLY A 8 22.23 12.21 -10.23
N GLU A 9 21.42 12.70 -9.30
CA GLU A 9 21.43 12.25 -7.89
C GLU A 9 20.51 11.06 -7.65
N VAL A 10 19.52 10.83 -8.52
CA VAL A 10 18.56 9.73 -8.43
C VAL A 10 18.57 8.90 -9.70
N THR A 11 18.80 7.61 -9.56
CA THR A 11 18.59 6.63 -10.62
C THR A 11 17.34 5.80 -10.35
N VAL A 12 16.69 5.29 -11.39
CA VAL A 12 15.47 4.49 -11.27
C VAL A 12 15.65 3.14 -11.97
N THR A 13 15.40 2.05 -11.25
CA THR A 13 15.43 0.70 -11.79
C THR A 13 14.18 -0.06 -11.36
N SER A 14 13.39 -0.55 -12.31
CA SER A 14 12.15 -1.29 -12.06
C SER A 14 11.18 -0.57 -11.09
N GLY A 15 11.07 0.74 -11.20
CA GLY A 15 10.21 1.58 -10.35
C GLY A 15 10.79 1.93 -8.97
N ILE A 16 11.92 1.36 -8.60
CA ILE A 16 12.64 1.69 -7.36
C ILE A 16 13.67 2.77 -7.67
N GLN A 17 13.66 3.83 -6.85
CA GLN A 17 14.57 4.97 -6.92
C GLN A 17 15.76 4.71 -6.00
N TYR A 18 16.95 5.10 -6.45
CA TYR A 18 18.20 5.03 -5.71
C TYR A 18 18.75 6.44 -5.60
N TRP A 19 18.76 6.99 -4.39
CA TRP A 19 19.26 8.32 -4.09
C TRP A 19 20.58 8.22 -3.35
N THR A 20 21.60 8.94 -3.84
CA THR A 20 22.90 9.03 -3.17
C THR A 20 22.89 10.21 -2.21
N VAL A 21 23.22 9.96 -0.94
CA VAL A 21 23.27 10.97 0.12
C VAL A 21 24.37 11.98 -0.17
N PRO A 22 24.05 13.30 -0.31
CA PRO A 22 25.00 14.30 -0.76
C PRO A 22 26.00 14.74 0.31
N ALA A 23 25.67 14.63 1.59
CA ALA A 23 26.50 15.04 2.71
C ALA A 23 26.23 14.20 3.95
N THR A 24 27.23 14.04 4.84
CA THR A 24 26.99 13.40 6.15
C THR A 24 26.16 14.33 7.03
N GLY A 25 25.07 13.81 7.62
CA GLY A 25 24.18 14.62 8.44
C GLY A 25 23.00 13.84 9.01
N THR A 26 22.10 14.57 9.66
CA THR A 26 20.81 14.04 10.11
C THR A 26 19.75 14.41 9.09
N TYR A 27 19.01 13.42 8.64
CA TYR A 27 17.97 13.52 7.61
C TYR A 27 16.63 13.15 8.21
N THR A 28 15.66 14.04 8.11
CA THR A 28 14.27 13.74 8.45
C THR A 28 13.60 13.14 7.22
N ILE A 29 13.16 11.89 7.34
CA ILE A 29 12.49 11.14 6.26
C ILE A 29 11.03 10.95 6.61
N THR A 30 10.13 11.44 5.75
CA THR A 30 8.68 11.22 5.83
C THR A 30 8.23 10.38 4.66
N ALA A 31 7.63 9.23 4.94
CA ALA A 31 7.00 8.37 3.94
C ALA A 31 5.47 8.34 4.16
N ILE A 32 4.71 8.35 3.08
CA ILE A 32 3.25 8.19 3.09
C ILE A 32 2.90 7.03 2.17
N GLY A 33 2.07 6.11 2.66
CA GLY A 33 1.54 5.00 1.85
C GLY A 33 0.50 5.49 0.83
N ALA A 34 0.12 4.62 -0.10
CA ALA A 34 -0.88 4.94 -1.12
C ALA A 34 -2.30 4.56 -0.66
N THR A 35 -3.31 5.22 -1.25
CA THR A 35 -4.70 4.84 -1.07
C THR A 35 -5.10 3.69 -2.00
N ALA A 36 -6.10 2.92 -1.60
CA ALA A 36 -6.78 1.98 -2.48
C ALA A 36 -7.48 2.71 -3.64
N GLY A 37 -7.85 1.96 -4.66
CA GLY A 37 -8.73 2.46 -5.71
C GLY A 37 -10.12 2.79 -5.18
N ASN A 38 -10.80 3.74 -5.83
CA ASN A 38 -12.18 4.13 -5.53
C ASN A 38 -12.89 4.60 -6.81
N THR A 39 -14.23 4.60 -6.84
CA THR A 39 -14.96 5.35 -7.87
C THR A 39 -14.84 6.85 -7.62
N ASN A 40 -14.98 7.66 -8.66
CA ASN A 40 -15.07 9.12 -8.53
C ASN A 40 -16.37 9.60 -7.83
N GLU A 41 -17.04 8.72 -7.09
CA GLU A 41 -18.24 9.07 -6.35
C GLU A 41 -17.84 9.81 -5.07
N PRO A 42 -18.31 11.04 -4.86
CA PRO A 42 -17.86 11.92 -3.78
C PRO A 42 -18.28 11.44 -2.38
N THR A 43 -19.04 10.36 -2.28
CA THR A 43 -19.58 9.83 -1.01
C THR A 43 -18.84 8.59 -0.49
N GLN A 44 -17.81 8.12 -1.19
CA GLN A 44 -17.06 6.93 -0.76
C GLN A 44 -15.79 7.32 -0.01
N THR A 45 -15.72 6.93 1.23
CA THR A 45 -14.52 7.07 2.05
C THR A 45 -13.63 5.86 1.84
N VAL A 46 -12.37 6.10 1.53
CA VAL A 46 -11.30 5.09 1.56
C VAL A 46 -10.61 5.13 2.92
N GLY A 47 -9.98 4.05 3.32
CA GLY A 47 -9.12 4.06 4.51
C GLY A 47 -8.01 5.11 4.42
N PHE A 48 -7.39 5.45 5.53
CA PHE A 48 -6.29 6.41 5.62
C PHE A 48 -4.95 5.69 5.50
N PRO A 49 -4.07 6.07 4.55
CA PRO A 49 -2.71 5.54 4.52
C PRO A 49 -1.92 6.07 5.73
N SER A 50 -0.87 5.37 6.13
CA SER A 50 0.00 5.86 7.19
C SER A 50 0.98 6.92 6.66
N GLN A 51 1.32 7.87 7.52
CA GLN A 51 2.44 8.77 7.39
C GLN A 51 3.44 8.47 8.51
N ILE A 52 4.66 8.12 8.13
CA ILE A 52 5.72 7.68 9.02
C ILE A 52 6.90 8.63 8.85
N THR A 53 7.28 9.30 9.94
CA THR A 53 8.39 10.28 9.96
C THR A 53 9.40 9.91 11.03
N GLY A 54 10.68 9.96 10.70
CA GLY A 54 11.78 9.75 11.64
C GLY A 54 13.07 10.41 11.17
N ASP A 55 14.00 10.62 12.13
CA ASP A 55 15.33 11.17 11.87
C ASP A 55 16.38 10.07 11.78
N PHE A 56 17.30 10.19 10.83
CA PHE A 56 18.33 9.21 10.51
C PHE A 56 19.68 9.88 10.30
N SER A 57 20.72 9.35 10.93
CA SER A 57 22.10 9.70 10.61
C SER A 57 22.55 8.94 9.37
N LEU A 58 22.84 9.66 8.29
CA LEU A 58 23.34 9.12 7.03
C LEU A 58 24.69 9.73 6.69
N ASN A 59 25.55 8.97 6.03
CA ASN A 59 26.86 9.43 5.58
C ASN A 59 26.81 9.83 4.12
N GLN A 60 27.65 10.79 3.74
CA GLN A 60 27.87 11.11 2.33
C GLN A 60 28.23 9.86 1.54
N GLY A 61 27.56 9.64 0.43
CA GLY A 61 27.72 8.46 -0.43
C GLY A 61 26.90 7.25 -0.04
N ASP A 62 26.19 7.25 1.11
CA ASP A 62 25.17 6.21 1.39
C ASP A 62 24.14 6.22 0.24
N VAL A 63 23.68 5.04 -0.15
CA VAL A 63 22.60 4.92 -1.14
C VAL A 63 21.32 4.51 -0.42
N VAL A 64 20.27 5.29 -0.64
CA VAL A 64 18.92 5.06 -0.11
C VAL A 64 18.03 4.54 -1.25
N LYS A 65 17.38 3.39 -1.03
CA LYS A 65 16.37 2.84 -1.93
C LYS A 65 15.00 3.35 -1.54
N ILE A 66 14.24 3.84 -2.51
CA ILE A 66 12.91 4.40 -2.30
C ILE A 66 11.93 3.72 -3.27
N LEU A 67 10.94 3.03 -2.75
CA LEU A 67 9.78 2.56 -3.50
C LEU A 67 8.59 3.37 -3.02
N VAL A 68 8.00 4.17 -3.93
CA VAL A 68 6.79 4.94 -3.65
C VAL A 68 5.58 4.10 -4.01
N GLY A 69 4.71 3.85 -3.01
CA GLY A 69 3.48 3.10 -3.21
C GLY A 69 2.58 3.77 -4.23
N GLN A 70 1.94 2.99 -5.08
CA GLN A 70 0.95 3.49 -6.02
C GLN A 70 -0.46 3.14 -5.54
N ARG A 71 -1.42 4.00 -5.87
CA ARG A 71 -2.82 3.73 -5.61
C ARG A 71 -3.27 2.46 -6.33
N GLY A 72 -4.23 1.76 -5.72
CA GLY A 72 -4.94 0.71 -6.43
C GLY A 72 -5.81 1.29 -7.54
N TRP A 73 -6.18 0.48 -8.49
CA TRP A 73 -7.13 0.88 -9.54
C TRP A 73 -8.34 -0.06 -9.59
N MET A 74 -9.35 0.38 -10.30
CA MET A 74 -10.58 -0.37 -10.51
C MET A 74 -10.41 -1.35 -11.66
N THR A 75 -10.91 -2.57 -11.46
CA THR A 75 -11.22 -3.46 -12.58
C THR A 75 -12.74 -3.60 -12.69
N VAL A 76 -13.26 -3.41 -13.91
CA VAL A 76 -14.69 -3.55 -14.22
C VAL A 76 -14.93 -4.97 -14.69
N ASN A 77 -15.88 -5.69 -14.07
CA ASN A 77 -16.32 -6.94 -14.64
C ASN A 77 -17.56 -6.73 -15.54
N THR A 78 -17.86 -7.73 -16.39
CA THR A 78 -18.96 -7.69 -17.37
C THR A 78 -20.38 -7.63 -16.77
N SER A 79 -20.49 -7.66 -15.42
CA SER A 79 -21.78 -7.69 -14.70
C SER A 79 -22.04 -6.43 -13.88
N ASN A 80 -21.36 -5.30 -14.17
CA ASN A 80 -21.48 -4.03 -13.45
C ASN A 80 -21.11 -4.08 -11.96
N TYR A 81 -20.26 -5.03 -11.54
CA TYR A 81 -19.66 -5.03 -10.22
C TYR A 81 -18.32 -4.34 -10.28
N TYR A 82 -18.12 -3.41 -9.35
CA TYR A 82 -16.88 -2.64 -9.22
C TYR A 82 -16.11 -3.15 -8.00
N ALA A 83 -14.92 -3.64 -8.20
CA ALA A 83 -14.01 -3.98 -7.12
C ALA A 83 -12.67 -3.27 -7.33
N TRP A 84 -12.02 -2.92 -6.24
CA TRP A 84 -10.78 -2.14 -6.26
C TRP A 84 -9.64 -2.90 -5.62
N GLY A 85 -8.45 -2.69 -6.15
CA GLY A 85 -7.23 -3.14 -5.54
C GLY A 85 -6.82 -2.25 -4.38
N GLY A 86 -6.02 -2.80 -3.48
CA GLY A 86 -5.43 -2.07 -2.35
C GLY A 86 -4.40 -1.04 -2.80
N GLY A 87 -4.08 -0.10 -1.93
CA GLY A 87 -2.98 0.85 -2.08
C GLY A 87 -1.64 0.23 -1.69
N GLY A 88 -0.57 0.59 -2.40
CA GLY A 88 0.78 0.10 -2.13
C GLY A 88 1.42 0.74 -0.91
N GLY A 89 2.30 0.02 -0.23
CA GLY A 89 3.18 0.57 0.79
C GLY A 89 4.29 1.43 0.17
N THR A 90 4.78 2.41 0.92
CA THR A 90 5.95 3.21 0.57
C THR A 90 7.13 2.78 1.45
N PHE A 91 8.25 2.45 0.82
CA PHE A 91 9.42 1.87 1.47
C PHE A 91 10.64 2.77 1.29
N VAL A 92 11.35 3.02 2.38
CA VAL A 92 12.65 3.71 2.37
C VAL A 92 13.63 2.85 3.15
N THR A 93 14.68 2.37 2.49
CA THR A 93 15.73 1.52 3.08
C THR A 93 17.11 2.00 2.66
N LYS A 94 18.15 1.57 3.36
CA LYS A 94 19.52 1.61 2.82
C LYS A 94 19.68 0.60 1.68
N ASN A 95 20.77 0.71 0.93
CA ASN A 95 21.05 -0.19 -0.19
C ASN A 95 21.19 -1.67 0.20
N ASP A 96 21.59 -1.94 1.43
CA ASP A 96 21.67 -3.29 2.03
C ASP A 96 20.31 -3.81 2.54
N ASN A 97 19.22 -3.11 2.25
CA ASN A 97 17.86 -3.37 2.72
C ASN A 97 17.63 -3.08 4.23
N THR A 98 18.56 -2.43 4.93
CA THR A 98 18.28 -1.92 6.28
C THR A 98 17.13 -0.92 6.23
N ILE A 99 16.04 -1.21 6.96
CA ILE A 99 14.83 -0.39 6.95
C ILE A 99 15.09 0.94 7.66
N LEU A 100 14.71 2.05 7.00
CA LEU A 100 14.58 3.36 7.61
C LEU A 100 13.12 3.58 8.02
N VAL A 101 12.23 3.83 7.06
CA VAL A 101 10.78 3.93 7.29
C VAL A 101 10.00 3.13 6.26
N ILE A 102 8.88 2.57 6.67
CA ILE A 102 7.88 1.97 5.77
C ILE A 102 6.50 2.47 6.19
N ALA A 103 5.78 3.05 5.24
CA ALA A 103 4.41 3.49 5.42
C ALA A 103 3.45 2.52 4.73
N GLY A 104 2.44 2.04 5.47
CA GLY A 104 1.43 1.14 4.95
C GLY A 104 0.42 1.86 4.05
N GLY A 105 -0.02 1.19 3.00
CA GLY A 105 -1.12 1.59 2.15
C GLY A 105 -2.46 1.08 2.67
N THR A 106 -3.58 1.57 2.11
CA THR A 106 -4.92 1.19 2.56
C THR A 106 -5.43 -0.07 1.89
N GLY A 107 -6.26 -0.83 2.59
CA GLY A 107 -7.10 -1.86 1.99
C GLY A 107 -8.25 -1.24 1.20
N SER A 108 -8.76 -1.94 0.20
CA SER A 108 -9.87 -1.47 -0.61
C SER A 108 -11.22 -1.93 -0.08
N ALA A 109 -12.27 -1.26 -0.55
CA ALA A 109 -13.67 -1.65 -0.37
C ALA A 109 -14.24 -2.26 -1.65
N HIS A 110 -15.38 -2.92 -1.52
CA HIS A 110 -16.27 -3.30 -2.61
C HIS A 110 -17.57 -2.52 -2.52
N PHE A 111 -18.15 -2.15 -3.64
CA PHE A 111 -19.42 -1.48 -3.71
C PHE A 111 -20.50 -2.37 -4.35
N LEU A 112 -21.60 -2.57 -3.64
CA LEU A 112 -22.83 -3.09 -4.22
C LEU A 112 -23.75 -1.92 -4.60
N TYR A 113 -24.21 -1.89 -5.83
CA TYR A 113 -24.98 -0.81 -6.49
C TYR A 113 -26.25 -0.31 -5.76
N SER A 114 -26.58 -0.84 -4.59
CA SER A 114 -27.87 -0.54 -3.94
C SER A 114 -27.80 -0.23 -2.45
N SER A 115 -26.63 -0.10 -1.83
CA SER A 115 -26.57 0.12 -0.39
C SER A 115 -25.70 1.31 -0.01
N SER A 116 -26.29 2.21 0.78
CA SER A 116 -25.66 3.34 1.44
C SER A 116 -24.66 2.89 2.51
N TRP A 117 -23.58 2.21 2.12
CA TRP A 117 -22.51 1.86 3.06
C TRP A 117 -21.52 3.03 3.13
N ILE A 118 -21.67 3.82 4.15
CA ILE A 118 -20.86 4.99 4.44
C ILE A 118 -19.91 4.60 5.56
N GLY A 119 -18.62 4.66 5.33
CA GLY A 119 -17.63 4.70 6.39
C GLY A 119 -16.26 4.27 5.94
N PRO A 120 -15.22 5.00 6.32
CA PRO A 120 -13.92 4.39 6.45
C PRO A 120 -14.00 3.42 7.62
N PHE A 121 -13.82 2.15 7.38
CA PHE A 121 -13.65 1.21 8.47
C PHE A 121 -12.19 1.28 8.91
N ASP A 122 -11.94 1.31 10.21
CA ASP A 122 -10.58 1.39 10.77
C ASP A 122 -9.64 0.33 10.18
N SER A 123 -10.17 -0.85 9.89
CA SER A 123 -9.42 -1.94 9.28
C SER A 123 -8.96 -1.69 7.84
N GLN A 124 -9.63 -0.82 7.07
CA GLN A 124 -9.19 -0.42 5.73
C GLN A 124 -8.01 0.55 5.80
N SER A 125 -7.92 1.35 6.85
CA SER A 125 -6.79 2.22 7.06
C SER A 125 -5.50 1.41 7.24
N ALA A 126 -4.36 2.02 6.91
CA ALA A 126 -3.08 1.42 7.23
C ALA A 126 -2.91 1.25 8.75
N SER A 127 -2.14 0.27 9.14
CA SER A 127 -1.76 0.08 10.54
C SER A 127 -0.50 0.89 10.86
N LEU A 128 -0.52 1.60 11.99
CA LEU A 128 0.67 2.26 12.53
C LEU A 128 1.61 1.30 13.25
N THR A 129 1.23 0.02 13.33
CA THR A 129 2.05 -1.06 13.90
C THR A 129 2.75 -1.87 12.81
N ILE A 130 3.63 -2.77 13.22
CA ILE A 130 4.34 -3.69 12.32
C ILE A 130 3.46 -4.77 11.68
N SER A 131 2.24 -4.95 12.14
CA SER A 131 1.28 -5.91 11.57
C SER A 131 0.34 -5.22 10.59
N GLY A 132 -0.06 -5.92 9.54
CA GLY A 132 -1.19 -5.51 8.71
C GLY A 132 -2.51 -5.58 9.48
N ASN A 133 -3.58 -5.06 8.88
CA ASN A 133 -4.92 -5.13 9.45
C ASN A 133 -5.72 -6.31 8.90
N ALA A 134 -6.59 -6.83 9.75
CA ALA A 134 -7.57 -7.85 9.39
C ALA A 134 -8.63 -7.29 8.43
N ALA A 135 -9.26 -8.17 7.67
CA ALA A 135 -10.51 -7.91 6.97
C ALA A 135 -11.66 -8.62 7.70
N PRO A 136 -12.93 -8.22 7.53
CA PRO A 136 -14.05 -8.92 8.14
C PRO A 136 -14.03 -10.40 7.80
N GLY A 137 -14.04 -11.24 8.84
CA GLY A 137 -13.96 -12.70 8.71
C GLY A 137 -12.58 -13.24 8.27
N ASN A 138 -11.59 -12.40 8.03
CA ASN A 138 -10.22 -12.79 7.67
C ASN A 138 -9.19 -12.15 8.58
N ASN A 139 -8.65 -12.92 9.50
CA ASN A 139 -7.57 -12.51 10.42
C ASN A 139 -6.16 -12.88 9.93
N ASN A 140 -6.03 -13.33 8.68
CA ASN A 140 -4.76 -13.79 8.11
C ASN A 140 -4.00 -12.64 7.42
N PHE A 141 -3.82 -11.54 8.13
CA PHE A 141 -2.92 -10.45 7.74
C PHE A 141 -1.46 -10.82 8.00
N GLY A 142 -0.56 -10.12 7.35
CA GLY A 142 0.89 -10.31 7.54
C GLY A 142 1.36 -9.78 8.89
N THR A 143 2.37 -10.43 9.43
CA THR A 143 3.12 -10.01 10.63
C THR A 143 4.61 -10.08 10.35
N ASN A 144 5.41 -9.29 11.05
CA ASN A 144 6.88 -9.34 10.99
C ASN A 144 7.47 -9.28 9.56
N GLY A 145 6.89 -8.45 8.71
CA GLY A 145 7.32 -8.31 7.31
C GLY A 145 6.70 -9.30 6.34
N GLY A 146 5.85 -10.20 6.81
CA GLY A 146 5.13 -11.17 5.98
C GLY A 146 3.99 -10.57 5.18
N GLY A 147 3.54 -11.29 4.16
CA GLY A 147 2.30 -11.01 3.43
C GLY A 147 1.08 -11.57 4.14
N GLY A 148 -0.11 -11.07 3.80
CA GLY A 148 -1.38 -11.68 4.17
C GLY A 148 -1.62 -13.01 3.44
N SER A 149 -2.60 -13.80 3.88
CA SER A 149 -2.93 -15.10 3.30
C SER A 149 -4.42 -15.43 3.40
N THR A 150 -4.89 -16.33 2.53
CA THR A 150 -6.24 -16.91 2.54
C THR A 150 -7.44 -16.00 2.27
N GLY A 151 -7.26 -14.78 1.78
CA GLY A 151 -8.36 -13.92 1.32
C GLY A 151 -9.10 -14.49 0.10
N LYS A 152 -10.33 -14.03 -0.13
CA LYS A 152 -11.03 -14.20 -1.42
C LYS A 152 -10.67 -13.07 -2.38
N GLY A 153 -10.45 -11.85 -1.87
CA GLY A 153 -9.68 -10.80 -2.49
C GLY A 153 -8.18 -11.11 -2.38
N GLY A 154 -7.33 -10.50 -3.19
CA GLY A 154 -5.89 -10.68 -3.09
C GLY A 154 -5.35 -10.14 -1.76
N ASP A 155 -4.56 -10.95 -1.06
CA ASP A 155 -3.86 -10.51 0.14
C ASP A 155 -2.59 -9.77 -0.26
N ALA A 156 -2.26 -8.70 0.45
CA ALA A 156 -1.10 -7.89 0.14
C ALA A 156 0.22 -8.52 0.60
N ALA A 157 1.29 -8.15 -0.06
CA ALA A 157 2.66 -8.47 0.32
C ALA A 157 3.18 -7.52 1.40
N GLY A 158 4.15 -8.02 2.16
CA GLY A 158 4.90 -7.26 3.14
C GLY A 158 6.30 -6.87 2.65
N TYR A 159 7.19 -6.56 3.60
CA TYR A 159 8.58 -6.26 3.33
C TYR A 159 9.34 -7.47 2.75
N SER A 160 9.17 -8.65 3.35
CA SER A 160 9.91 -9.88 2.98
C SER A 160 9.00 -11.01 2.47
N GLY A 161 7.72 -11.03 2.82
CA GLY A 161 6.77 -12.07 2.40
C GLY A 161 5.85 -11.59 1.29
N ASN A 162 5.71 -12.38 0.23
CA ASN A 162 4.72 -12.15 -0.81
C ASN A 162 3.30 -12.28 -0.26
N GLY A 163 2.34 -11.60 -0.90
CA GLY A 163 0.93 -11.82 -0.66
C GLY A 163 0.42 -13.09 -1.35
N THR A 164 -0.90 -13.20 -1.46
CA THR A 164 -1.54 -14.29 -2.21
C THR A 164 -2.55 -13.74 -3.20
N THR A 165 -2.77 -14.45 -4.29
CA THR A 165 -3.90 -14.18 -5.18
C THR A 165 -5.19 -14.64 -4.49
N GLY A 166 -6.27 -13.90 -4.67
CA GLY A 166 -7.57 -14.28 -4.12
C GLY A 166 -8.05 -15.65 -4.61
N ASN A 167 -8.63 -16.45 -3.70
CA ASN A 167 -9.06 -17.82 -4.00
C ASN A 167 -10.33 -17.95 -4.86
N ASN A 168 -10.95 -16.87 -5.27
CA ASN A 168 -12.22 -16.91 -6.02
C ASN A 168 -12.07 -16.27 -7.40
N MET A 169 -11.31 -16.93 -8.26
CA MET A 169 -11.12 -16.56 -9.67
C MET A 169 -12.38 -16.75 -10.52
N ARG A 170 -13.46 -16.02 -10.25
CA ARG A 170 -14.62 -15.94 -11.17
C ARG A 170 -14.50 -14.79 -12.18
N ILE A 171 -13.43 -14.02 -12.15
CA ILE A 171 -13.10 -13.13 -13.25
C ILE A 171 -12.36 -13.97 -14.28
N LYS A 172 -13.09 -14.54 -15.22
CA LYS A 172 -12.50 -14.90 -16.51
C LYS A 172 -11.74 -13.68 -17.00
N ALA A 173 -10.46 -13.85 -17.28
CA ALA A 173 -9.65 -12.80 -17.87
C ALA A 173 -10.50 -12.08 -18.95
N ILE A 174 -10.75 -10.79 -18.74
CA ILE A 174 -11.27 -9.95 -19.81
C ILE A 174 -10.21 -10.05 -20.90
N SER A 175 -10.61 -10.47 -22.10
CA SER A 175 -9.68 -10.70 -23.21
C SER A 175 -8.75 -9.49 -23.35
N GLY A 176 -7.46 -9.70 -23.11
CA GLY A 176 -6.44 -8.65 -23.15
C GLY A 176 -5.94 -8.15 -21.77
N MET A 177 -6.50 -8.59 -20.64
CA MET A 177 -5.94 -8.28 -19.31
C MET A 177 -4.95 -9.36 -18.86
N PRO A 178 -3.85 -9.00 -18.15
CA PRO A 178 -2.94 -9.98 -17.60
C PRO A 178 -3.66 -10.87 -16.57
N ASN A 179 -3.19 -12.10 -16.43
CA ASN A 179 -3.65 -12.98 -15.34
C ASN A 179 -3.30 -12.38 -13.97
N HIS A 180 -4.07 -12.74 -12.93
CA HIS A 180 -3.68 -12.43 -11.54
C HIS A 180 -2.21 -12.78 -11.31
N SER A 181 -1.50 -11.87 -10.68
CA SER A 181 -0.13 -12.08 -10.23
C SER A 181 -0.07 -12.01 -8.71
N VAL A 182 0.78 -12.85 -8.12
CA VAL A 182 1.02 -12.78 -6.66
C VAL A 182 1.64 -11.43 -6.34
N PRO A 183 1.05 -10.62 -5.42
CA PRO A 183 1.70 -9.41 -4.95
C PRO A 183 3.09 -9.72 -4.41
N GLN A 184 4.08 -8.99 -4.88
CA GLN A 184 5.48 -9.21 -4.54
C GLN A 184 5.89 -8.38 -3.33
N SER A 185 6.65 -8.98 -2.42
CA SER A 185 7.28 -8.27 -1.31
C SER A 185 8.26 -7.19 -1.83
N PHE A 186 8.60 -6.22 -0.97
CA PHE A 186 9.61 -5.22 -1.32
C PHE A 186 10.93 -5.88 -1.75
N LEU A 187 11.37 -6.92 -1.04
CA LEU A 187 12.61 -7.65 -1.38
C LEU A 187 12.54 -8.37 -2.73
N ASN A 188 11.33 -8.65 -3.23
CA ASN A 188 11.07 -9.27 -4.53
C ASN A 188 10.62 -8.25 -5.60
N GLY A 189 10.84 -6.94 -5.37
CA GLY A 189 10.58 -5.89 -6.33
C GLY A 189 9.28 -5.11 -6.12
N GLY A 190 8.43 -5.46 -5.15
CA GLY A 190 7.28 -4.68 -4.72
C GLY A 190 6.11 -4.59 -5.71
N ALA A 191 6.06 -5.45 -6.73
CA ALA A 191 4.95 -5.42 -7.69
C ALA A 191 3.60 -5.70 -6.99
N GLY A 192 2.58 -4.92 -7.29
CA GLY A 192 1.20 -5.21 -6.89
C GLY A 192 0.59 -6.31 -7.76
N ASP A 193 -0.60 -6.79 -7.36
CA ASP A 193 -1.37 -7.72 -8.19
C ASP A 193 -1.83 -7.02 -9.48
N ALA A 194 -1.68 -7.68 -10.62
CA ALA A 194 -2.09 -7.17 -11.92
C ALA A 194 -3.60 -6.83 -12.01
N PHE A 195 -4.42 -7.33 -11.10
CA PHE A 195 -5.84 -6.99 -10.95
C PHE A 195 -6.07 -5.85 -9.95
N GLY A 196 -5.51 -4.70 -10.23
CA GLY A 196 -5.80 -3.45 -9.55
C GLY A 196 -4.94 -3.18 -8.32
N GLY A 197 -4.08 -4.08 -7.87
CA GLY A 197 -3.17 -3.83 -6.76
C GLY A 197 -2.12 -2.77 -7.12
N GLY A 198 -1.95 -1.75 -6.27
CA GLY A 198 -0.92 -0.72 -6.45
C GLY A 198 0.50 -1.26 -6.28
N PHE A 199 1.48 -0.66 -6.99
CA PHE A 199 2.90 -0.91 -6.75
C PHE A 199 3.24 -0.61 -5.29
N GLY A 200 4.06 -1.43 -4.66
CA GLY A 200 4.26 -1.45 -3.21
C GLY A 200 3.58 -2.64 -2.54
N GLY A 201 3.37 -3.72 -3.31
CA GLY A 201 2.89 -5.01 -2.83
C GLY A 201 1.40 -5.12 -2.54
N ALA A 202 0.56 -4.23 -3.07
CA ALA A 202 -0.87 -4.29 -2.80
C ALA A 202 -1.57 -5.49 -3.46
N GLY A 203 -2.56 -6.04 -2.76
CA GLY A 203 -3.42 -7.11 -3.27
C GLY A 203 -4.40 -6.62 -4.33
N GLY A 204 -4.69 -7.46 -5.29
CA GLY A 204 -5.70 -7.22 -6.32
C GLY A 204 -7.11 -7.50 -5.82
N ASN A 205 -8.07 -7.04 -6.59
CA ASN A 205 -9.46 -7.38 -6.33
C ASN A 205 -9.84 -8.73 -6.96
N THR A 206 -10.93 -9.30 -6.49
CA THR A 206 -11.69 -10.32 -7.20
C THR A 206 -13.14 -9.86 -7.31
N SER A 207 -13.99 -10.58 -8.06
CA SER A 207 -15.35 -10.14 -8.44
C SER A 207 -16.18 -9.39 -7.39
N TYR A 208 -15.92 -9.63 -6.09
CA TYR A 208 -16.71 -9.07 -4.98
C TYR A 208 -15.87 -8.62 -3.79
N TRP A 209 -14.59 -8.94 -3.76
CA TRP A 209 -13.77 -8.72 -2.57
C TRP A 209 -12.60 -7.80 -2.87
N GLY A 210 -12.39 -6.84 -1.98
CA GLY A 210 -11.30 -5.88 -2.07
C GLY A 210 -9.93 -6.50 -1.84
N GLY A 211 -8.91 -5.89 -2.40
CA GLY A 211 -7.50 -6.24 -2.20
C GLY A 211 -6.89 -5.58 -0.98
N GLY A 212 -6.01 -6.28 -0.26
CA GLY A 212 -5.29 -5.79 0.90
C GLY A 212 -4.29 -4.69 0.57
N GLY A 213 -4.00 -3.80 1.52
CA GLY A 213 -2.97 -2.76 1.41
C GLY A 213 -1.56 -3.29 1.66
N GLY A 214 -0.59 -2.87 0.83
CA GLY A 214 0.83 -3.21 1.00
C GLY A 214 1.49 -2.41 2.12
N GLY A 215 2.65 -2.86 2.63
CA GLY A 215 3.36 -2.17 3.70
C GLY A 215 4.46 -3.01 4.32
N TYR A 216 4.88 -2.69 5.57
CA TYR A 216 5.84 -3.55 6.27
C TYR A 216 5.31 -4.98 6.40
N SER A 217 4.05 -5.13 6.76
CA SER A 217 3.33 -6.40 6.66
C SER A 217 2.06 -6.20 5.84
N GLY A 218 1.71 -7.15 5.01
CA GLY A 218 0.56 -7.06 4.11
C GLY A 218 -0.77 -7.10 4.85
N GLY A 219 -1.77 -6.32 4.40
CA GLY A 219 -3.14 -6.40 4.85
C GLY A 219 -3.87 -7.64 4.31
N ALA A 220 -4.90 -8.09 5.01
CA ALA A 220 -5.72 -9.22 4.58
C ALA A 220 -6.68 -8.83 3.46
N GLY A 221 -6.84 -9.68 2.46
CA GLY A 221 -7.88 -9.57 1.45
C GLY A 221 -9.27 -9.84 2.01
N GLY A 222 -10.31 -9.23 1.44
CA GLY A 222 -11.69 -9.42 1.87
C GLY A 222 -12.19 -10.84 1.65
N ILE A 223 -13.03 -11.39 2.55
CA ILE A 223 -13.64 -12.71 2.40
C ILE A 223 -15.13 -12.77 2.70
N SER A 224 -15.69 -11.81 3.39
CA SER A 224 -17.10 -11.77 3.80
C SER A 224 -17.67 -10.36 3.73
N SER A 225 -19.00 -10.25 3.75
CA SER A 225 -19.67 -8.94 3.89
C SER A 225 -19.22 -8.27 5.21
N PRO A 226 -18.89 -6.96 5.20
CA PRO A 226 -19.09 -5.98 4.11
C PRO A 226 -17.98 -5.87 3.04
N TYR A 227 -17.26 -6.91 2.70
CA TYR A 227 -16.37 -7.09 1.53
C TYR A 227 -15.15 -6.17 1.41
N TYR A 228 -14.73 -5.49 2.47
CA TYR A 228 -13.51 -4.68 2.47
C TYR A 228 -12.28 -5.47 2.95
N ALA A 229 -11.13 -4.95 2.63
CA ALA A 229 -9.83 -5.56 2.94
C ALA A 229 -9.07 -4.74 3.99
N GLY A 230 -8.09 -5.35 4.62
CA GLY A 230 -7.22 -4.72 5.61
C GLY A 230 -6.12 -3.87 5.01
N GLY A 231 -5.73 -2.80 5.68
CA GLY A 231 -4.57 -1.99 5.32
C GLY A 231 -3.24 -2.61 5.74
N GLY A 232 -2.14 -2.17 5.12
CA GLY A 232 -0.79 -2.64 5.40
C GLY A 232 -0.20 -2.10 6.70
N GLY A 233 0.75 -2.83 7.27
CA GLY A 233 1.52 -2.43 8.45
C GLY A 233 2.61 -1.41 8.15
N SER A 234 3.08 -0.72 9.19
CA SER A 234 4.12 0.31 9.09
C SER A 234 5.29 0.00 9.99
N LYS A 235 6.46 0.59 9.69
CA LYS A 235 7.66 0.47 10.52
C LYS A 235 8.47 1.76 10.49
N ASN A 236 9.00 2.14 11.65
CA ASN A 236 9.88 3.28 11.81
C ASN A 236 11.09 2.88 12.68
N ASN A 237 12.29 3.03 12.14
CA ASN A 237 13.54 2.77 12.86
C ASN A 237 14.31 4.06 13.18
N GLY A 238 13.73 5.24 12.91
CA GLY A 238 14.35 6.54 13.19
C GLY A 238 14.24 6.97 14.64
N SER A 239 14.91 8.05 14.99
CA SER A 239 14.66 8.84 16.20
C SER A 239 13.57 9.89 15.92
N ASN A 240 13.09 10.60 16.96
CA ASN A 240 12.07 11.65 16.88
C ASN A 240 10.85 11.24 16.03
N GLN A 241 10.34 10.02 16.28
CA GLN A 241 9.31 9.40 15.49
C GLN A 241 7.96 10.12 15.58
N THR A 242 7.33 10.34 14.41
CA THR A 242 5.92 10.72 14.30
C THR A 242 5.23 9.74 13.36
N ASN A 243 4.27 8.97 13.87
CA ASN A 243 3.52 7.95 13.13
C ASN A 243 2.03 8.26 13.24
N ILE A 244 1.40 8.65 12.15
CA ILE A 244 -0.01 9.06 12.11
C ILE A 244 -0.73 8.44 10.91
N LEU A 245 -2.05 8.42 10.94
CA LEU A 245 -2.86 8.19 9.73
C LEU A 245 -3.01 9.51 8.97
N LYS A 246 -2.75 9.48 7.66
CA LYS A 246 -2.83 10.67 6.80
C LYS A 246 -4.29 11.01 6.52
N GLY A 247 -4.78 12.10 7.07
CA GLY A 247 -6.18 12.52 6.95
C GLY A 247 -6.87 12.69 8.30
N GLY A 248 -6.20 12.34 9.39
CA GLY A 248 -6.71 12.51 10.76
C GLY A 248 -7.25 11.23 11.40
N ALA A 249 -7.45 11.27 12.71
CA ALA A 249 -7.88 10.14 13.52
C ALA A 249 -9.43 9.95 13.54
N SER A 250 -10.17 10.65 12.68
CA SER A 250 -11.64 10.63 12.71
C SER A 250 -12.23 9.99 11.46
N ALA A 251 -13.01 8.95 11.67
CA ALA A 251 -13.83 8.29 10.64
C ALA A 251 -14.87 9.23 9.96
N THR A 252 -14.91 10.50 10.31
CA THR A 252 -15.82 11.50 9.75
C THR A 252 -15.16 12.42 8.72
N ASP A 253 -13.84 12.27 8.47
CA ASP A 253 -13.17 13.05 7.44
C ASP A 253 -13.45 12.44 6.06
N THR A 254 -14.44 13.00 5.37
CA THR A 254 -14.90 12.56 4.05
C THR A 254 -13.97 13.02 2.92
N ASN A 255 -12.85 13.66 3.21
CA ASN A 255 -12.01 14.31 2.20
C ASN A 255 -10.67 13.59 1.95
N THR A 256 -10.67 12.26 1.91
CA THR A 256 -9.50 11.53 1.43
C THR A 256 -9.47 11.55 -0.10
N THR A 257 -8.70 12.48 -0.65
CA THR A 257 -8.34 12.41 -2.06
C THR A 257 -7.49 11.16 -2.31
N MET A 258 -7.90 10.37 -3.29
CA MET A 258 -7.10 9.24 -3.76
C MET A 258 -5.72 9.71 -4.21
N SER A 259 -4.67 9.11 -3.64
CA SER A 259 -3.30 9.51 -3.94
C SER A 259 -2.35 8.32 -3.97
N ASP A 260 -1.35 8.45 -4.81
CA ASP A 260 -0.13 7.66 -4.66
C ASP A 260 0.56 8.03 -3.34
N GLY A 261 1.47 7.19 -2.90
CA GLY A 261 2.35 7.49 -1.79
C GLY A 261 3.31 8.64 -2.11
N SER A 262 4.09 9.02 -1.13
CA SER A 262 5.16 10.00 -1.32
C SER A 262 6.31 9.79 -0.33
N VAL A 263 7.48 10.32 -0.68
CA VAL A 263 8.63 10.43 0.23
C VAL A 263 9.14 11.86 0.19
N THR A 264 9.35 12.44 1.37
CA THR A 264 10.01 13.73 1.54
C THR A 264 11.23 13.53 2.43
N ILE A 265 12.38 14.06 2.02
CA ILE A 265 13.63 14.04 2.76
C ILE A 265 14.09 15.49 2.95
N THR A 266 14.35 15.86 4.21
CA THR A 266 14.88 17.17 4.58
C THR A 266 16.13 17.02 5.44
N TRP A 267 17.09 17.97 5.30
CA TRP A 267 18.37 17.98 6.01
C TRP A 267 18.92 19.39 6.20
#